data_8bb66ea55ebbb5446abad97b684a8cb2
#
_entry.id   8bb66ea55ebbb5446abad97b684a8cb2
#
_cell.length_a   1.000
_cell.length_b   1.000
_cell.length_c   1.000
_cell.angle_alpha   90.00
_cell.angle_beta   90.00
_cell.angle_gamma   90.00
#
_symmetry.space_group_name_H-M   'P 1'
#
loop_
_entity.id
_entity.type
_entity.pdbx_description
1 polymer ?
#
loop_
_entity_poly.entity_id
_entity_poly.type
_entity_poly.pdbx_seq_one_letter_code
_entity_poly.pdbx_strand_id
1 'polypeptide(L)'
;MADAVEAARRTLNVNVGILGHVDSGKTSLARALSTVGSTASFDKNPQSKERGITLDLGFSSFMSDLPAHLASAEHDRMQITLVDCPGHASLIRTIIGGAQIIDLMLLVVDCVKGVQTQTAECLVIGEILNDALVVVLNKVDALKGDDAALDKMKKRVRKTLSATKFADAPIVTVAARPGGPEAGEDAGGAVGLEELVCVIKEKIAKPRRDPNGPLHFAIDHCFPMRGQGTVLTGTVLSGSIRVGQEIDFPELKQQRKVRSMQMFHTPLQKALQGDRLGVCVTQLDAKALERGIACSPGHVTLVQCCLMAVKPIRFFKAACRTGAKFHVTVGHTTVMGAATFFAKQSAAPAADDDGGGADDDAKAAAALRKLKLAQRALPTVFDAAAEYLYQEALDDDAEEEQWAILQLEQPVACATPCKAICSHFDTDANLNACRLAFHGSLLRSLSPEELKALRIFKHKSKEGQVETYPPPSPPPPPTPAPPTPTPATPPYPFPPTPQVERVHDSQTLICKNLFKPGTDMNLFTNLEVELGERGPRGRIEGTFGKSKFKCVFSDNIPGGLAEAAKGAKLYLRYKRFVFDETKKMVQT
;
A
#
# COMPACT_ATOMS: atom_id res chain seq x y z
N MET A 1 47.26 0.54 -1.57
CA MET A 1 46.05 1.01 -0.86
C MET A 1 45.43 2.24 -1.55
N ALA A 2 46.21 3.25 -1.94
CA ALA A 2 45.69 4.42 -2.67
C ALA A 2 45.02 4.03 -4.00
N ASP A 3 45.65 3.19 -4.80
CA ASP A 3 45.11 2.71 -6.10
C ASP A 3 43.82 1.91 -5.96
N ALA A 4 43.66 1.13 -4.88
CA ALA A 4 42.42 0.38 -4.62
C ALA A 4 41.26 1.30 -4.21
N VAL A 5 41.56 2.38 -3.48
CA VAL A 5 40.60 3.40 -3.08
C VAL A 5 40.18 4.25 -4.29
N GLU A 6 41.11 4.55 -5.18
CA GLU A 6 40.86 5.27 -6.44
C GLU A 6 40.02 4.42 -7.41
N ALA A 7 40.36 3.12 -7.56
CA ALA A 7 39.59 2.18 -8.37
C ALA A 7 38.16 1.98 -7.84
N ALA A 8 37.97 1.96 -6.51
CA ALA A 8 36.64 1.89 -5.93
C ALA A 8 35.80 3.14 -6.20
N ARG A 9 36.41 4.33 -6.26
CA ARG A 9 35.73 5.60 -6.58
C ARG A 9 35.24 5.68 -8.03
N ARG A 10 35.91 4.98 -8.97
CA ARG A 10 35.56 4.94 -10.38
C ARG A 10 34.64 3.78 -10.76
N THR A 11 34.12 3.06 -9.78
CA THR A 11 33.22 1.93 -10.00
C THR A 11 31.78 2.35 -9.77
N LEU A 12 30.93 2.18 -10.80
CA LEU A 12 29.47 2.34 -10.66
C LEU A 12 28.89 1.08 -10.03
N ASN A 13 28.28 1.19 -8.85
CA ASN A 13 27.57 0.09 -8.21
C ASN A 13 26.11 0.05 -8.66
N VAL A 14 25.65 -1.13 -9.08
CA VAL A 14 24.26 -1.41 -9.47
C VAL A 14 23.78 -2.65 -8.72
N ASN A 15 22.63 -2.54 -8.08
CA ASN A 15 22.02 -3.63 -7.34
C ASN A 15 20.99 -4.36 -8.20
N VAL A 16 21.19 -5.64 -8.44
CA VAL A 16 20.31 -6.49 -9.26
C VAL A 16 19.64 -7.52 -8.36
N GLY A 17 18.34 -7.39 -8.18
CA GLY A 17 17.55 -8.30 -7.34
C GLY A 17 17.10 -9.54 -8.09
N ILE A 18 17.27 -10.71 -7.49
CA ILE A 18 16.85 -11.98 -8.03
C ILE A 18 15.62 -12.45 -7.25
N LEU A 19 14.45 -12.35 -7.89
CA LEU A 19 13.14 -12.68 -7.33
C LEU A 19 12.47 -13.82 -8.09
N GLY A 20 11.51 -14.48 -7.48
CA GLY A 20 10.75 -15.56 -8.10
C GLY A 20 10.30 -16.61 -7.09
N HIS A 21 9.56 -17.60 -7.55
CA HIS A 21 9.02 -18.67 -6.72
C HIS A 21 10.10 -19.52 -6.04
N VAL A 22 9.74 -20.24 -4.98
CA VAL A 22 10.61 -21.26 -4.36
C VAL A 22 11.03 -22.28 -5.43
N ASP A 23 12.25 -22.77 -5.36
CA ASP A 23 12.86 -23.75 -6.29
C ASP A 23 12.93 -23.30 -7.77
N SER A 24 12.71 -22.04 -8.11
CA SER A 24 12.95 -21.55 -9.48
C SER A 24 14.43 -21.45 -9.86
N GLY A 25 15.34 -21.65 -8.91
CA GLY A 25 16.79 -21.65 -9.12
C GLY A 25 17.46 -20.30 -8.94
N LYS A 26 16.88 -19.37 -8.15
CA LYS A 26 17.43 -18.05 -7.84
C LYS A 26 18.86 -18.09 -7.30
N THR A 27 19.05 -18.85 -6.22
CA THR A 27 20.35 -18.99 -5.57
C THR A 27 21.38 -19.69 -6.48
N SER A 28 20.95 -20.64 -7.31
CA SER A 28 21.84 -21.26 -8.31
C SER A 28 22.27 -20.25 -9.38
N LEU A 29 21.34 -19.39 -9.84
CA LEU A 29 21.63 -18.31 -10.78
C LEU A 29 22.59 -17.28 -10.15
N ALA A 30 22.32 -16.85 -8.92
CA ALA A 30 23.18 -15.92 -8.19
C ALA A 30 24.62 -16.48 -8.07
N ARG A 31 24.76 -17.77 -7.74
CA ARG A 31 26.08 -18.45 -7.65
C ARG A 31 26.78 -18.53 -9.00
N ALA A 32 26.04 -18.87 -10.06
CA ALA A 32 26.61 -19.00 -11.40
C ALA A 32 27.12 -17.66 -11.97
N LEU A 33 26.49 -16.54 -11.61
CA LEU A 33 26.90 -15.19 -12.02
C LEU A 33 27.99 -14.57 -11.13
N SER A 34 28.11 -15.01 -9.87
CA SER A 34 28.96 -14.32 -8.90
C SER A 34 30.43 -14.76 -8.96
N THR A 35 31.34 -13.77 -8.86
CA THR A 35 32.78 -14.00 -8.70
C THR A 35 33.24 -13.74 -7.27
N VAL A 36 32.53 -12.89 -6.52
CA VAL A 36 32.89 -12.51 -5.16
C VAL A 36 31.66 -12.60 -4.25
N GLY A 37 31.77 -13.34 -3.15
CA GLY A 37 30.78 -13.36 -2.07
C GLY A 37 31.04 -12.29 -1.02
N SER A 38 29.98 -11.67 -0.48
CA SER A 38 30.09 -10.79 0.70
C SER A 38 30.12 -11.61 2.00
N THR A 39 30.33 -10.95 3.15
CA THR A 39 30.18 -11.59 4.49
C THR A 39 28.79 -12.17 4.71
N ALA A 40 27.75 -11.60 4.08
CA ALA A 40 26.39 -12.10 4.01
C ALA A 40 26.11 -12.85 2.68
N SER A 41 27.15 -13.45 2.06
CA SER A 41 26.97 -14.20 0.82
C SER A 41 26.22 -15.49 1.09
N PHE A 42 25.17 -15.71 0.31
CA PHE A 42 24.36 -16.93 0.32
C PHE A 42 23.99 -17.36 1.74
N ASP A 43 22.77 -17.27 2.09
CA ASP A 43 22.20 -17.53 3.41
C ASP A 43 22.95 -18.63 4.18
N LYS A 44 23.74 -18.22 5.21
CA LYS A 44 24.54 -19.12 6.05
C LYS A 44 23.75 -19.63 7.27
N ASN A 45 22.46 -19.26 7.36
CA ASN A 45 21.60 -19.68 8.46
C ASN A 45 21.55 -21.22 8.51
N PRO A 46 21.86 -21.87 9.64
CA PRO A 46 21.78 -23.32 9.79
C PRO A 46 20.42 -23.88 9.40
N GLN A 47 19.32 -23.15 9.72
CA GLN A 47 17.96 -23.54 9.37
C GLN A 47 17.70 -23.49 7.84
N SER A 48 18.37 -22.60 7.13
CA SER A 48 18.28 -22.55 5.66
C SER A 48 18.89 -23.79 5.01
N LYS A 49 20.01 -24.27 5.56
CA LYS A 49 20.66 -25.50 5.11
C LYS A 49 19.82 -26.73 5.42
N GLU A 50 19.23 -26.78 6.62
CA GLU A 50 18.37 -27.89 7.04
C GLU A 50 17.08 -27.97 6.22
N ARG A 51 16.46 -26.83 5.91
CA ARG A 51 15.21 -26.76 5.15
C ARG A 51 15.40 -26.69 3.64
N GLY A 52 16.62 -26.50 3.13
CA GLY A 52 16.93 -26.35 1.71
C GLY A 52 16.36 -25.10 1.06
N ILE A 53 15.94 -24.07 1.85
CA ILE A 53 15.36 -22.82 1.37
C ILE A 53 16.14 -21.62 1.86
N THR A 54 16.22 -20.56 1.05
CA THR A 54 16.79 -19.26 1.46
C THR A 54 15.84 -18.56 2.41
N LEU A 55 16.28 -18.25 3.62
CA LEU A 55 15.47 -17.58 4.66
C LEU A 55 15.74 -16.09 4.73
N ASP A 56 16.93 -15.63 4.35
CA ASP A 56 17.34 -14.24 4.41
C ASP A 56 17.92 -13.75 3.08
N LEU A 57 18.19 -12.44 2.95
CA LEU A 57 18.80 -11.88 1.76
C LEU A 57 20.25 -12.35 1.62
N GLY A 58 20.58 -12.93 0.46
CA GLY A 58 21.94 -13.27 0.08
C GLY A 58 22.56 -12.16 -0.77
N PHE A 59 23.85 -11.93 -0.62
CA PHE A 59 24.55 -10.90 -1.40
C PHE A 59 25.87 -11.43 -1.99
N SER A 60 26.02 -11.20 -3.29
CA SER A 60 27.24 -11.51 -4.02
C SER A 60 27.47 -10.47 -5.12
N SER A 61 28.61 -10.48 -5.78
CA SER A 61 28.89 -9.53 -6.85
C SER A 61 29.76 -10.08 -7.93
N PHE A 62 29.75 -9.42 -9.08
CA PHE A 62 30.73 -9.58 -10.14
C PHE A 62 31.04 -8.23 -10.79
N MET A 63 32.24 -8.13 -11.37
CA MET A 63 32.68 -6.96 -12.11
C MET A 63 32.33 -7.10 -13.58
N SER A 64 31.98 -5.98 -14.21
CA SER A 64 31.68 -5.90 -15.64
C SER A 64 32.18 -4.58 -16.21
N ASP A 65 32.43 -4.56 -17.52
CA ASP A 65 32.71 -3.34 -18.23
C ASP A 65 31.48 -2.42 -18.23
N LEU A 66 31.71 -1.12 -18.18
CA LEU A 66 30.65 -0.12 -18.23
C LEU A 66 30.03 -0.09 -19.64
N PRO A 67 28.70 -0.27 -19.79
CA PRO A 67 28.04 -0.15 -21.09
C PRO A 67 28.19 1.27 -21.66
N ALA A 68 28.23 1.39 -22.98
CA ALA A 68 28.44 2.67 -23.66
C ALA A 68 27.43 3.77 -23.27
N HIS A 69 26.16 3.40 -23.04
CA HIS A 69 25.11 4.35 -22.63
C HIS A 69 25.24 4.84 -21.17
N LEU A 70 26.07 4.17 -20.35
CA LEU A 70 26.42 4.59 -18.98
C LEU A 70 27.82 5.20 -18.88
N ALA A 71 28.56 5.27 -19.99
CA ALA A 71 29.90 5.85 -20.01
C ALA A 71 29.90 7.28 -19.46
N SER A 72 30.77 7.54 -18.50
CA SER A 72 30.92 8.85 -17.89
C SER A 72 32.37 9.09 -17.50
N ALA A 73 32.76 10.36 -17.34
CA ALA A 73 34.10 10.70 -16.85
C ALA A 73 34.35 10.25 -15.39
N GLU A 74 33.29 9.92 -14.67
CA GLU A 74 33.35 9.53 -13.24
C GLU A 74 33.58 8.03 -13.04
N HIS A 75 33.12 7.18 -13.99
CA HIS A 75 33.14 5.73 -13.86
C HIS A 75 33.74 5.09 -15.11
N ASP A 76 34.59 4.09 -14.93
CA ASP A 76 35.22 3.30 -16.00
C ASP A 76 34.86 1.80 -15.95
N ARG A 77 34.28 1.35 -14.85
CA ARG A 77 33.82 -0.03 -14.67
C ARG A 77 32.52 -0.08 -13.85
N MET A 78 31.87 -1.22 -13.89
CA MET A 78 30.61 -1.46 -13.16
C MET A 78 30.74 -2.68 -12.25
N GLN A 79 30.28 -2.53 -11.01
CA GLN A 79 30.09 -3.66 -10.09
C GLN A 79 28.60 -3.96 -10.00
N ILE A 80 28.23 -5.17 -10.38
CA ILE A 80 26.86 -5.66 -10.24
C ILE A 80 26.77 -6.44 -8.94
N THR A 81 26.00 -5.88 -7.99
CA THR A 81 25.68 -6.54 -6.73
C THR A 81 24.39 -7.32 -6.88
N LEU A 82 24.46 -8.64 -6.72
CA LEU A 82 23.32 -9.55 -6.79
C LEU A 82 22.68 -9.65 -5.40
N VAL A 83 21.37 -9.43 -5.34
CA VAL A 83 20.53 -9.57 -4.15
C VAL A 83 19.66 -10.80 -4.32
N ASP A 84 20.06 -11.92 -3.72
CA ASP A 84 19.29 -13.17 -3.76
C ASP A 84 18.17 -13.13 -2.73
N CYS A 85 16.93 -12.96 -3.22
CA CYS A 85 15.76 -12.86 -2.37
C CYS A 85 15.15 -14.24 -2.09
N PRO A 86 14.64 -14.48 -0.87
CA PRO A 86 13.93 -15.72 -0.55
C PRO A 86 12.71 -15.91 -1.45
N GLY A 87 12.36 -17.18 -1.74
CA GLY A 87 11.22 -17.50 -2.62
C GLY A 87 9.98 -18.01 -1.89
N HIS A 88 10.05 -18.21 -0.60
CA HIS A 88 8.96 -18.82 0.16
C HIS A 88 7.88 -17.78 0.54
N ALA A 89 6.61 -18.18 0.46
CA ALA A 89 5.46 -17.30 0.71
C ALA A 89 5.45 -16.63 2.10
N SER A 90 5.98 -17.31 3.13
CA SER A 90 6.07 -16.75 4.49
C SER A 90 7.10 -15.61 4.61
N LEU A 91 8.01 -15.47 3.63
CA LEU A 91 9.11 -14.51 3.64
C LEU A 91 8.86 -13.29 2.76
N ILE A 92 7.61 -13.06 2.37
CA ILE A 92 7.23 -11.94 1.49
C ILE A 92 7.65 -10.57 2.07
N ARG A 93 7.69 -10.41 3.39
CA ARG A 93 8.20 -9.20 4.06
C ARG A 93 9.66 -8.94 3.73
N THR A 94 10.48 -10.00 3.76
CA THR A 94 11.91 -9.93 3.37
C THR A 94 12.06 -9.60 1.89
N ILE A 95 11.16 -10.12 1.03
CA ILE A 95 11.14 -9.83 -0.41
C ILE A 95 10.83 -8.35 -0.66
N ILE A 96 9.84 -7.78 0.04
CA ILE A 96 9.49 -6.35 -0.08
C ILE A 96 10.67 -5.46 0.35
N GLY A 97 11.31 -5.79 1.48
CA GLY A 97 12.50 -5.07 1.96
C GLY A 97 13.66 -5.15 0.96
N GLY A 98 13.94 -6.35 0.44
CA GLY A 98 14.98 -6.55 -0.58
C GLY A 98 14.70 -5.79 -1.88
N ALA A 99 13.44 -5.75 -2.32
CA ALA A 99 13.07 -5.07 -3.56
C ALA A 99 13.25 -3.54 -3.52
N GLN A 100 13.34 -2.94 -2.34
CA GLN A 100 13.56 -1.49 -2.19
C GLN A 100 15.01 -1.05 -2.41
N ILE A 101 15.96 -1.98 -2.35
CA ILE A 101 17.40 -1.69 -2.51
C ILE A 101 17.93 -2.01 -3.91
N ILE A 102 17.11 -2.53 -4.83
CA ILE A 102 17.52 -2.96 -6.17
C ILE A 102 17.22 -1.92 -7.25
N ASP A 103 18.09 -1.83 -8.23
CA ASP A 103 17.98 -0.96 -9.41
C ASP A 103 17.35 -1.71 -10.61
N LEU A 104 17.59 -2.99 -10.74
CA LEU A 104 17.04 -3.88 -11.78
C LEU A 104 16.55 -5.18 -11.17
N MET A 105 15.36 -5.63 -11.55
CA MET A 105 14.79 -6.90 -11.10
C MET A 105 15.00 -8.02 -12.12
N LEU A 106 15.53 -9.16 -11.69
CA LEU A 106 15.49 -10.42 -12.41
C LEU A 106 14.35 -11.28 -11.86
N LEU A 107 13.34 -11.55 -12.68
CA LEU A 107 12.25 -12.45 -12.31
C LEU A 107 12.55 -13.86 -12.83
N VAL A 108 12.97 -14.75 -11.93
CA VAL A 108 13.34 -16.12 -12.29
C VAL A 108 12.11 -17.02 -12.29
N VAL A 109 11.82 -17.59 -13.43
CA VAL A 109 10.68 -18.48 -13.69
C VAL A 109 11.22 -19.84 -14.10
N ASP A 110 10.74 -20.89 -13.45
CA ASP A 110 11.01 -22.28 -13.85
C ASP A 110 10.30 -22.56 -15.18
N CYS A 111 11.04 -22.94 -16.23
CA CYS A 111 10.48 -23.13 -17.58
C CYS A 111 9.50 -24.29 -17.68
N VAL A 112 9.52 -25.25 -16.73
CA VAL A 112 8.56 -26.35 -16.66
C VAL A 112 7.30 -25.95 -15.90
N LYS A 113 7.47 -25.36 -14.69
CA LYS A 113 6.37 -25.00 -13.80
C LYS A 113 5.65 -23.72 -14.23
N GLY A 114 6.36 -22.76 -14.83
CA GLY A 114 5.84 -21.48 -15.28
C GLY A 114 5.58 -20.48 -14.15
N VAL A 115 4.70 -19.50 -14.43
CA VAL A 115 4.34 -18.45 -13.47
C VAL A 115 3.43 -19.05 -12.39
N GLN A 116 3.86 -18.94 -11.15
CA GLN A 116 3.18 -19.42 -9.94
C GLN A 116 2.76 -18.24 -9.05
N THR A 117 1.99 -18.48 -7.98
CA THR A 117 1.44 -17.44 -7.11
C THR A 117 2.51 -16.48 -6.58
N GLN A 118 3.62 -17.01 -6.07
CA GLN A 118 4.72 -16.18 -5.54
C GLN A 118 5.45 -15.42 -6.65
N THR A 119 5.55 -15.97 -7.87
CA THR A 119 6.07 -15.26 -9.03
C THR A 119 5.19 -14.03 -9.34
N ALA A 120 3.86 -14.18 -9.25
CA ALA A 120 2.92 -13.08 -9.46
C ALA A 120 3.04 -12.02 -8.35
N GLU A 121 3.18 -12.40 -7.08
CA GLU A 121 3.43 -11.46 -5.98
C GLU A 121 4.75 -10.70 -6.18
N CYS A 122 5.83 -11.39 -6.58
CA CYS A 122 7.11 -10.75 -6.92
C CYS A 122 6.95 -9.74 -8.06
N LEU A 123 6.16 -10.07 -9.09
CA LEU A 123 5.89 -9.16 -10.21
C LEU A 123 5.15 -7.90 -9.74
N VAL A 124 4.15 -8.03 -8.86
CA VAL A 124 3.43 -6.89 -8.24
C VAL A 124 4.38 -6.03 -7.41
N ILE A 125 5.24 -6.64 -6.59
CA ILE A 125 6.25 -5.91 -5.81
C ILE A 125 7.18 -5.15 -6.76
N GLY A 126 7.62 -5.79 -7.85
CA GLY A 126 8.44 -5.16 -8.89
C GLY A 126 7.73 -3.97 -9.54
N GLU A 127 6.43 -4.06 -9.87
CA GLU A 127 5.66 -2.95 -10.42
C GLU A 127 5.62 -1.74 -9.48
N ILE A 128 5.57 -1.97 -8.18
CA ILE A 128 5.50 -0.90 -7.17
C ILE A 128 6.86 -0.25 -6.92
N LEU A 129 7.93 -1.07 -6.85
CA LEU A 129 9.22 -0.63 -6.31
C LEU A 129 10.29 -0.39 -7.38
N ASN A 130 10.24 -1.08 -8.52
CA ASN A 130 11.29 -1.10 -9.53
C ASN A 130 10.79 -0.63 -10.89
N ASP A 131 11.69 -0.02 -11.67
CA ASP A 131 11.35 0.50 -13.00
C ASP A 131 11.82 -0.40 -14.14
N ALA A 132 12.75 -1.33 -13.90
CA ALA A 132 13.29 -2.23 -14.90
C ALA A 132 13.19 -3.71 -14.48
N LEU A 133 12.85 -4.56 -15.45
CA LEU A 133 12.67 -6.00 -15.28
C LEU A 133 13.33 -6.77 -16.43
N VAL A 134 13.99 -7.88 -16.10
CA VAL A 134 14.37 -8.95 -17.02
C VAL A 134 13.76 -10.25 -16.52
N VAL A 135 13.11 -11.01 -17.40
CA VAL A 135 12.61 -12.34 -17.06
C VAL A 135 13.65 -13.39 -17.44
N VAL A 136 13.96 -14.26 -16.49
CA VAL A 136 14.88 -15.38 -16.69
C VAL A 136 14.10 -16.68 -16.65
N LEU A 137 13.93 -17.32 -17.82
CA LEU A 137 13.40 -18.68 -17.92
C LEU A 137 14.52 -19.65 -17.60
N ASN A 138 14.53 -20.16 -16.37
CA ASN A 138 15.58 -21.04 -15.88
C ASN A 138 15.19 -22.53 -16.01
N LYS A 139 16.19 -23.40 -15.96
CA LYS A 139 16.08 -24.86 -16.07
C LYS A 139 15.65 -25.33 -17.47
N VAL A 140 16.12 -24.63 -18.52
CA VAL A 140 15.78 -25.00 -19.90
C VAL A 140 16.32 -26.38 -20.30
N ASP A 141 17.35 -26.86 -19.63
CA ASP A 141 17.88 -28.24 -19.74
C ASP A 141 16.81 -29.31 -19.44
N ALA A 142 15.87 -29.02 -18.56
CA ALA A 142 14.75 -29.90 -18.21
C ALA A 142 13.75 -30.12 -19.37
N LEU A 143 13.73 -29.22 -20.36
CA LEU A 143 12.89 -29.36 -21.56
C LEU A 143 13.52 -30.30 -22.62
N LYS A 144 14.77 -30.73 -22.43
CA LYS A 144 15.47 -31.69 -23.31
C LYS A 144 15.43 -31.34 -24.81
N GLY A 145 15.43 -30.03 -25.13
CA GLY A 145 15.39 -29.54 -26.51
C GLY A 145 13.99 -29.43 -27.13
N ASP A 146 12.92 -29.45 -26.31
CA ASP A 146 11.56 -29.18 -26.78
C ASP A 146 11.35 -27.66 -26.97
N ASP A 147 11.68 -27.15 -28.16
CA ASP A 147 11.53 -25.75 -28.53
C ASP A 147 10.06 -25.32 -28.55
N ALA A 148 9.10 -26.22 -28.84
CA ALA A 148 7.70 -25.90 -28.85
C ALA A 148 7.17 -25.63 -27.42
N ALA A 149 7.63 -26.43 -26.45
CA ALA A 149 7.30 -26.18 -25.03
C ALA A 149 7.90 -24.86 -24.53
N LEU A 150 9.15 -24.57 -24.94
CA LEU A 150 9.82 -23.30 -24.59
C LEU A 150 9.05 -22.08 -25.15
N ASP A 151 8.67 -22.12 -26.43
CA ASP A 151 7.91 -21.04 -27.07
C ASP A 151 6.53 -20.85 -26.46
N LYS A 152 5.85 -21.93 -26.12
CA LYS A 152 4.59 -21.90 -25.39
C LYS A 152 4.75 -21.20 -24.03
N MET A 153 5.86 -21.50 -23.32
CA MET A 153 6.16 -20.85 -22.04
C MET A 153 6.47 -19.37 -22.22
N LYS A 154 7.28 -18.98 -23.19
CA LYS A 154 7.54 -17.57 -23.53
C LYS A 154 6.25 -16.81 -23.82
N LYS A 155 5.32 -17.40 -24.61
CA LYS A 155 3.99 -16.79 -24.88
C LYS A 155 3.15 -16.62 -23.61
N ARG A 156 3.15 -17.60 -22.70
CA ARG A 156 2.42 -17.49 -21.41
C ARG A 156 2.99 -16.37 -20.54
N VAL A 157 4.31 -16.30 -20.40
CA VAL A 157 4.98 -15.24 -19.64
C VAL A 157 4.68 -13.87 -20.26
N ARG A 158 4.79 -13.73 -21.59
CA ARG A 158 4.48 -12.48 -22.29
C ARG A 158 3.03 -12.04 -22.06
N LYS A 159 2.07 -12.98 -22.08
CA LYS A 159 0.67 -12.71 -21.74
C LYS A 159 0.50 -12.22 -20.30
N THR A 160 1.26 -12.75 -19.34
CA THR A 160 1.22 -12.26 -17.95
C THR A 160 1.79 -10.84 -17.85
N LEU A 161 2.90 -10.57 -18.54
CA LEU A 161 3.57 -9.26 -18.53
C LEU A 161 2.74 -8.18 -19.23
N SER A 162 1.97 -8.51 -20.27
CA SER A 162 1.17 -7.52 -21.04
C SER A 162 0.17 -6.75 -20.19
N ALA A 163 -0.23 -7.31 -19.05
CA ALA A 163 -1.09 -6.64 -18.07
C ALA A 163 -0.32 -5.79 -17.03
N THR A 164 0.99 -5.60 -17.19
CA THR A 164 1.87 -4.89 -16.26
C THR A 164 2.63 -3.77 -16.96
N LYS A 165 3.31 -2.90 -16.21
CA LYS A 165 4.21 -1.91 -16.81
C LYS A 165 5.43 -2.53 -17.51
N PHE A 166 5.65 -3.84 -17.36
CA PHE A 166 6.76 -4.60 -17.91
C PHE A 166 6.39 -5.40 -19.17
N ALA A 167 5.41 -4.95 -19.94
CA ALA A 167 4.96 -5.65 -21.16
C ALA A 167 6.10 -6.00 -22.13
N ASP A 168 7.09 -5.10 -22.27
CA ASP A 168 8.22 -5.23 -23.18
C ASP A 168 9.51 -5.74 -22.51
N ALA A 169 9.41 -6.29 -21.29
CA ALA A 169 10.57 -6.83 -20.60
C ALA A 169 11.22 -7.99 -21.40
N PRO A 170 12.54 -8.02 -21.53
CA PRO A 170 13.22 -9.10 -22.23
C PRO A 170 13.05 -10.43 -21.46
N ILE A 171 13.02 -11.53 -22.22
CA ILE A 171 12.93 -12.89 -21.71
C ILE A 171 14.18 -13.63 -22.16
N VAL A 172 15.05 -14.01 -21.21
CA VAL A 172 16.29 -14.74 -21.44
C VAL A 172 16.15 -16.15 -20.93
N THR A 173 16.72 -17.13 -21.67
CA THR A 173 16.69 -18.55 -21.33
C THR A 173 18.02 -18.97 -20.70
N VAL A 174 17.96 -19.67 -19.56
CA VAL A 174 19.15 -20.05 -18.79
C VAL A 174 18.99 -21.46 -18.22
N ALA A 175 20.09 -22.19 -18.16
CA ALA A 175 20.27 -23.35 -17.30
C ALA A 175 21.36 -23.01 -16.27
N ALA A 176 20.98 -22.47 -15.11
CA ALA A 176 21.95 -22.02 -14.11
C ALA A 176 22.71 -23.19 -13.46
N ARG A 177 22.12 -24.37 -13.40
CA ARG A 177 22.73 -25.63 -12.92
C ARG A 177 22.13 -26.80 -13.70
N PRO A 178 22.71 -27.14 -14.88
CA PRO A 178 22.23 -28.26 -15.70
C PRO A 178 22.18 -29.56 -14.91
N GLY A 179 21.13 -30.36 -15.11
CA GLY A 179 20.91 -31.61 -14.38
C GLY A 179 20.46 -31.50 -12.94
N GLY A 180 20.33 -30.28 -12.37
CA GLY A 180 19.79 -30.03 -11.04
C GLY A 180 20.75 -30.29 -9.87
N PRO A 181 20.22 -30.35 -8.61
CA PRO A 181 21.04 -30.47 -7.40
C PRO A 181 21.85 -31.76 -7.27
N GLU A 182 21.36 -32.83 -7.85
CA GLU A 182 21.96 -34.17 -7.75
C GLU A 182 22.98 -34.44 -8.88
N ALA A 183 23.09 -33.55 -9.86
CA ALA A 183 24.06 -33.68 -10.95
C ALA A 183 25.48 -33.51 -10.43
N GLY A 184 26.36 -34.47 -10.78
CA GLY A 184 27.77 -34.40 -10.47
C GLY A 184 28.50 -33.26 -11.21
N GLU A 185 29.78 -33.07 -10.95
CA GLU A 185 30.59 -32.03 -11.59
C GLU A 185 30.68 -32.19 -13.14
N ASP A 186 30.34 -33.34 -13.67
CA ASP A 186 30.32 -33.66 -15.10
C ASP A 186 29.06 -33.16 -15.83
N ALA A 187 28.09 -32.55 -15.17
CA ALA A 187 26.81 -32.16 -15.77
C ALA A 187 26.88 -30.93 -16.73
N GLY A 188 28.08 -30.43 -16.98
CA GLY A 188 28.32 -29.26 -17.84
C GLY A 188 28.18 -27.93 -17.13
N GLY A 189 28.80 -26.89 -17.69
CA GLY A 189 28.71 -25.51 -17.16
C GLY A 189 27.33 -24.89 -17.36
N ALA A 190 27.04 -23.82 -16.63
CA ALA A 190 25.81 -23.05 -16.81
C ALA A 190 25.68 -22.54 -18.27
N VAL A 191 24.46 -22.52 -18.80
CA VAL A 191 24.15 -22.12 -20.18
C VAL A 191 23.32 -20.83 -20.17
N GLY A 192 23.58 -19.95 -21.16
CA GLY A 192 22.81 -18.70 -21.36
C GLY A 192 23.19 -17.53 -20.43
N LEU A 193 24.26 -17.70 -19.62
CA LEU A 193 24.68 -16.63 -18.70
C LEU A 193 25.27 -15.42 -19.41
N GLU A 194 26.03 -15.63 -20.51
CA GLU A 194 26.63 -14.52 -21.29
C GLU A 194 25.54 -13.64 -21.91
N GLU A 195 24.51 -14.25 -22.51
CA GLU A 195 23.34 -13.52 -23.03
C GLU A 195 22.64 -12.77 -21.92
N LEU A 196 22.43 -13.40 -20.76
CA LEU A 196 21.80 -12.75 -19.60
C LEU A 196 22.60 -11.54 -19.13
N VAL A 197 23.94 -11.64 -19.03
CA VAL A 197 24.79 -10.50 -18.64
C VAL A 197 24.72 -9.39 -19.67
N CYS A 198 24.70 -9.69 -20.98
CA CYS A 198 24.51 -8.70 -22.04
C CYS A 198 23.18 -7.97 -21.90
N VAL A 199 22.07 -8.70 -21.68
CA VAL A 199 20.75 -8.11 -21.50
C VAL A 199 20.65 -7.28 -20.20
N ILE A 200 21.26 -7.75 -19.11
CA ILE A 200 21.36 -6.97 -17.86
C ILE A 200 22.06 -5.64 -18.13
N LYS A 201 23.23 -5.66 -18.78
CA LYS A 201 24.01 -4.46 -19.15
C LYS A 201 23.20 -3.50 -20.01
N GLU A 202 22.43 -4.01 -20.95
CA GLU A 202 21.56 -3.20 -21.83
C GLU A 202 20.41 -2.54 -21.08
N LYS A 203 19.79 -3.25 -20.13
CA LYS A 203 18.59 -2.80 -19.41
C LYS A 203 18.88 -2.00 -18.15
N ILE A 204 20.08 -2.00 -17.63
CA ILE A 204 20.48 -1.14 -16.53
C ILE A 204 20.41 0.32 -16.98
N ALA A 205 19.50 1.09 -16.41
CA ALA A 205 19.49 2.55 -16.53
C ALA A 205 20.50 3.17 -15.57
N LYS A 206 21.01 4.38 -15.88
CA LYS A 206 21.86 5.12 -14.93
C LYS A 206 21.05 5.40 -13.67
N PRO A 207 21.43 4.82 -12.51
CA PRO A 207 20.69 5.04 -11.27
C PRO A 207 20.70 6.53 -10.89
N ARG A 208 19.56 7.07 -10.51
CA ARG A 208 19.49 8.43 -9.97
C ARG A 208 20.05 8.42 -8.57
N ARG A 209 21.21 9.05 -8.38
CA ARG A 209 21.92 9.10 -7.10
C ARG A 209 22.01 10.54 -6.61
N ASP A 210 21.75 10.75 -5.33
CA ASP A 210 22.01 12.03 -4.63
C ASP A 210 23.03 11.79 -3.50
N PRO A 211 24.34 11.86 -3.82
CA PRO A 211 25.39 11.63 -2.83
C PRO A 211 25.53 12.77 -1.81
N ASN A 212 24.92 13.92 -2.05
CA ASN A 212 24.95 15.08 -1.16
C ASN A 212 23.72 15.20 -0.26
N GLY A 213 22.69 14.37 -0.51
CA GLY A 213 21.52 14.26 0.34
C GLY A 213 21.86 13.71 1.73
N PRO A 214 20.89 13.72 2.64
CA PRO A 214 21.06 13.13 3.96
C PRO A 214 21.26 11.62 3.87
N LEU A 215 22.11 11.09 4.75
CA LEU A 215 22.37 9.65 4.83
C LEU A 215 21.08 8.90 5.20
N HIS A 216 20.79 7.86 4.42
CA HIS A 216 19.85 6.80 4.76
C HIS A 216 20.49 5.46 4.44
N PHE A 217 20.90 4.72 5.47
CA PHE A 217 21.57 3.43 5.37
C PHE A 217 20.63 2.34 5.88
N ALA A 218 20.15 1.50 4.98
CA ALA A 218 19.28 0.36 5.31
C ALA A 218 20.15 -0.79 5.81
N ILE A 219 19.93 -1.22 7.05
CA ILE A 219 20.69 -2.28 7.74
C ILE A 219 19.95 -3.60 7.55
N ASP A 220 20.63 -4.60 6.98
CA ASP A 220 20.09 -5.95 6.78
C ASP A 220 20.47 -6.90 7.91
N HIS A 221 21.71 -6.77 8.40
CA HIS A 221 22.25 -7.63 9.47
C HIS A 221 23.10 -6.82 10.42
N CYS A 222 23.08 -7.24 11.68
CA CYS A 222 23.88 -6.67 12.75
C CYS A 222 24.52 -7.82 13.53
N PHE A 223 25.85 -7.81 13.70
CA PHE A 223 26.56 -8.85 14.43
C PHE A 223 27.79 -8.33 15.15
N PRO A 224 28.16 -8.92 16.32
CA PRO A 224 29.33 -8.53 17.04
C PRO A 224 30.60 -9.09 16.39
N MET A 225 31.65 -8.30 16.30
CA MET A 225 32.99 -8.74 15.88
C MET A 225 33.99 -8.56 17.01
N ARG A 226 34.60 -9.67 17.44
CA ARG A 226 35.56 -9.66 18.58
C ARG A 226 36.70 -8.66 18.34
N GLY A 227 36.93 -7.77 19.31
CA GLY A 227 38.01 -6.76 19.28
C GLY A 227 37.75 -5.56 18.35
N GLN A 228 36.69 -5.56 17.55
CA GLN A 228 36.38 -4.48 16.61
C GLN A 228 35.13 -3.68 16.97
N GLY A 229 34.13 -4.31 17.53
CA GLY A 229 32.84 -3.69 17.85
C GLY A 229 31.67 -4.40 17.16
N THR A 230 30.66 -3.65 16.79
CA THR A 230 29.48 -4.17 16.06
C THR A 230 29.58 -3.83 14.60
N VAL A 231 29.39 -4.83 13.75
CA VAL A 231 29.36 -4.66 12.30
C VAL A 231 27.91 -4.69 11.82
N LEU A 232 27.56 -3.66 11.07
CA LEU A 232 26.30 -3.50 10.37
C LEU A 232 26.54 -3.76 8.89
N THR A 233 25.81 -4.66 8.27
CA THR A 233 25.80 -4.78 6.80
C THR A 233 24.54 -4.18 6.25
N GLY A 234 24.65 -3.48 5.11
CA GLY A 234 23.52 -2.79 4.53
C GLY A 234 23.82 -2.08 3.23
N THR A 235 22.85 -1.32 2.76
CA THR A 235 22.92 -0.54 1.52
C THR A 235 22.62 0.93 1.79
N VAL A 236 23.40 1.83 1.20
CA VAL A 236 23.14 3.29 1.26
C VAL A 236 22.02 3.62 0.28
N LEU A 237 20.85 4.02 0.80
CA LEU A 237 19.67 4.37 0.00
C LEU A 237 19.66 5.83 -0.44
N SER A 238 20.29 6.73 0.35
CA SER A 238 20.52 8.14 -0.03
C SER A 238 21.74 8.70 0.66
N GLY A 239 22.28 9.77 0.11
CA GLY A 239 23.42 10.49 0.66
C GLY A 239 24.74 9.73 0.57
N SER A 240 25.58 9.94 1.56
CA SER A 240 26.89 9.29 1.68
C SER A 240 27.28 9.05 3.14
N ILE A 241 28.14 8.06 3.36
CA ILE A 241 28.69 7.71 4.67
C ILE A 241 30.22 7.73 4.64
N ARG A 242 30.85 8.17 5.73
CA ARG A 242 32.32 8.31 5.85
C ARG A 242 32.81 7.74 7.16
N VAL A 243 34.04 7.26 7.17
CA VAL A 243 34.73 6.90 8.41
C VAL A 243 34.85 8.15 9.29
N GLY A 244 34.56 7.99 10.57
CA GLY A 244 34.56 9.08 11.56
C GLY A 244 33.26 9.88 11.65
N GLN A 245 32.29 9.66 10.77
CA GLN A 245 30.97 10.31 10.80
C GLN A 245 30.13 9.78 11.97
N GLU A 246 29.35 10.67 12.58
CA GLU A 246 28.29 10.27 13.52
C GLU A 246 27.01 9.93 12.74
N ILE A 247 26.42 8.81 13.08
CA ILE A 247 25.17 8.31 12.51
C ILE A 247 24.16 8.04 13.62
N ASP A 248 22.90 8.31 13.32
CA ASP A 248 21.77 8.15 14.22
C ASP A 248 21.03 6.83 13.97
N PHE A 249 20.62 6.19 15.06
CA PHE A 249 19.77 5.00 15.07
C PHE A 249 18.43 5.37 15.69
N PRO A 250 17.45 5.81 14.91
CA PRO A 250 16.17 6.35 15.41
C PRO A 250 15.41 5.35 16.30
N GLU A 251 15.43 4.07 15.94
CA GLU A 251 14.76 2.98 16.68
C GLU A 251 15.34 2.79 18.07
N LEU A 252 16.66 2.96 18.22
CA LEU A 252 17.38 2.83 19.49
C LEU A 252 17.54 4.16 20.23
N LYS A 253 17.21 5.29 19.59
CA LYS A 253 17.47 6.66 20.10
C LYS A 253 18.93 6.86 20.50
N GLN A 254 19.85 6.37 19.68
CA GLN A 254 21.29 6.40 19.95
C GLN A 254 22.05 6.90 18.73
N GLN A 255 23.17 7.61 19.01
CA GLN A 255 24.12 8.02 17.99
C GLN A 255 25.44 7.26 18.18
N ARG A 256 26.08 6.89 17.09
CA ARG A 256 27.35 6.17 17.09
C ARG A 256 28.26 6.68 15.99
N LYS A 257 29.57 6.58 16.25
CA LYS A 257 30.58 6.98 15.29
C LYS A 257 31.01 5.80 14.43
N VAL A 258 31.10 6.02 13.12
CA VAL A 258 31.64 5.03 12.18
C VAL A 258 33.14 4.87 12.40
N ARG A 259 33.57 3.66 12.76
CA ARG A 259 34.98 3.33 13.01
C ARG A 259 35.73 2.94 11.75
N SER A 260 35.10 2.08 10.93
CA SER A 260 35.66 1.60 9.67
C SER A 260 34.55 1.10 8.77
N MET A 261 34.84 1.01 7.47
CA MET A 261 33.92 0.51 6.46
C MET A 261 34.64 -0.40 5.47
N GLN A 262 33.92 -1.39 4.93
CA GLN A 262 34.40 -2.30 3.90
C GLN A 262 33.31 -2.58 2.87
N MET A 263 33.70 -2.72 1.61
CA MET A 263 32.85 -3.20 0.53
C MET A 263 33.50 -4.42 -0.10
N PHE A 264 32.86 -5.58 -0.06
CA PHE A 264 33.37 -6.87 -0.56
C PHE A 264 34.85 -7.10 -0.16
N HIS A 265 35.14 -6.97 1.13
CA HIS A 265 36.47 -7.12 1.77
C HIS A 265 37.48 -6.00 1.46
N THR A 266 37.11 -5.00 0.68
CA THR A 266 37.98 -3.84 0.38
C THR A 266 37.67 -2.69 1.36
N PRO A 267 38.65 -2.18 2.13
CA PRO A 267 38.46 -1.05 3.03
C PRO A 267 38.12 0.24 2.25
N LEU A 268 37.15 1.02 2.80
CA LEU A 268 36.71 2.29 2.22
C LEU A 268 36.75 3.42 3.24
N GLN A 269 37.02 4.65 2.78
CA GLN A 269 36.92 5.88 3.58
C GLN A 269 35.60 6.58 3.41
N LYS A 270 34.97 6.43 2.24
CA LYS A 270 33.66 7.02 1.88
C LYS A 270 32.90 6.05 1.00
N ALA A 271 31.60 5.93 1.25
CA ALA A 271 30.65 5.22 0.40
C ALA A 271 29.47 6.13 0.03
N LEU A 272 28.85 5.85 -1.12
CA LEU A 272 27.81 6.66 -1.72
C LEU A 272 26.49 5.88 -1.84
N GLN A 273 25.44 6.57 -2.16
CA GLN A 273 24.15 5.97 -2.49
C GLN A 273 24.32 4.82 -3.52
N GLY A 274 23.71 3.69 -3.24
CA GLY A 274 23.78 2.45 -4.04
C GLY A 274 24.86 1.49 -3.56
N ASP A 275 25.84 1.94 -2.77
CA ASP A 275 26.91 1.08 -2.26
C ASP A 275 26.39 0.15 -1.16
N ARG A 276 26.79 -1.12 -1.27
CA ARG A 276 26.58 -2.10 -0.22
C ARG A 276 27.85 -2.33 0.57
N LEU A 277 27.76 -2.19 1.89
CA LEU A 277 28.95 -2.20 2.76
C LEU A 277 28.72 -2.82 4.12
N GLY A 278 29.81 -3.19 4.75
CA GLY A 278 29.91 -3.44 6.17
C GLY A 278 30.44 -2.18 6.89
N VAL A 279 29.70 -1.69 7.87
CA VAL A 279 30.04 -0.52 8.70
C VAL A 279 30.30 -1.00 10.11
N CYS A 280 31.50 -0.73 10.62
CA CYS A 280 31.86 -1.03 12.00
C CYS A 280 31.58 0.19 12.88
N VAL A 281 30.79 -0.01 13.93
CA VAL A 281 30.52 1.00 14.96
C VAL A 281 30.93 0.49 16.34
N THR A 282 31.23 1.41 17.24
CA THR A 282 31.59 1.08 18.63
C THR A 282 30.38 1.23 19.55
N GLN A 283 30.37 0.48 20.64
CA GLN A 283 29.39 0.63 21.74
C GLN A 283 27.91 0.48 21.30
N LEU A 284 27.65 -0.28 20.26
CA LEU A 284 26.30 -0.69 19.86
C LEU A 284 26.09 -2.15 20.27
N ASP A 285 24.98 -2.43 20.96
CA ASP A 285 24.61 -3.82 21.23
C ASP A 285 24.01 -4.45 19.95
N ALA A 286 24.72 -5.43 19.41
CA ALA A 286 24.28 -6.13 18.20
C ALA A 286 22.94 -6.88 18.37
N LYS A 287 22.54 -7.20 19.61
CA LYS A 287 21.26 -7.87 19.89
C LYS A 287 20.08 -6.90 19.89
N ALA A 288 20.34 -5.60 20.07
CA ALA A 288 19.30 -4.58 20.11
C ALA A 288 18.76 -4.20 18.71
N LEU A 289 19.47 -4.55 17.64
CA LEU A 289 19.12 -4.19 16.28
C LEU A 289 19.43 -5.36 15.34
N GLU A 290 18.42 -6.11 14.93
CA GLU A 290 18.59 -7.15 13.92
C GLU A 290 18.63 -6.53 12.51
N ARG A 291 17.64 -5.68 12.22
CA ARG A 291 17.49 -4.87 10.99
C ARG A 291 17.02 -3.48 11.38
N GLY A 292 17.24 -2.49 10.54
CA GLY A 292 16.78 -1.13 10.82
C GLY A 292 17.43 -0.09 9.93
N ILE A 293 17.51 1.13 10.44
CA ILE A 293 18.02 2.28 9.71
C ILE A 293 19.11 2.97 10.51
N ALA A 294 20.22 3.31 9.83
CA ALA A 294 21.14 4.34 10.30
C ALA A 294 21.07 5.54 9.37
N CYS A 295 21.04 6.75 9.91
CA CYS A 295 20.82 7.94 9.13
C CYS A 295 21.63 9.15 9.61
N SER A 296 21.59 10.24 8.85
CA SER A 296 22.02 11.55 9.33
C SER A 296 21.19 11.95 10.55
N PRO A 297 21.79 12.56 11.60
CA PRO A 297 21.04 12.96 12.78
C PRO A 297 19.79 13.78 12.46
N GLY A 298 18.65 13.35 12.99
CA GLY A 298 17.36 14.02 12.80
C GLY A 298 16.68 13.85 11.44
N HIS A 299 17.27 13.11 10.48
CA HIS A 299 16.68 12.92 9.15
C HIS A 299 15.50 11.94 9.14
N VAL A 300 15.57 10.89 9.94
CA VAL A 300 14.51 9.87 10.02
C VAL A 300 13.78 10.03 11.34
N THR A 301 12.46 10.00 11.29
CA THR A 301 11.59 10.12 12.46
C THR A 301 10.80 8.84 12.70
N LEU A 302 10.38 8.63 13.94
CA LEU A 302 9.46 7.56 14.30
C LEU A 302 8.03 8.02 13.99
N VAL A 303 7.37 7.31 13.10
CA VAL A 303 6.02 7.64 12.60
C VAL A 303 5.03 6.61 13.14
N GLN A 304 3.97 7.07 13.81
CA GLN A 304 2.89 6.22 14.31
C GLN A 304 1.55 6.53 13.67
N CYS A 305 1.28 7.79 13.34
CA CYS A 305 0.13 8.21 12.55
C CYS A 305 0.63 8.95 11.32
N CYS A 306 0.18 8.57 10.14
CA CYS A 306 0.67 9.16 8.90
C CYS A 306 -0.39 9.29 7.82
N LEU A 307 -0.18 10.30 6.97
CA LEU A 307 -0.91 10.52 5.75
C LEU A 307 -0.23 9.77 4.61
N MET A 308 -1.01 9.02 3.86
CA MET A 308 -0.56 8.21 2.73
C MET A 308 -1.42 8.46 1.50
N ALA A 309 -0.81 8.73 0.35
CA ALA A 309 -1.45 8.61 -0.95
C ALA A 309 -1.53 7.13 -1.31
N VAL A 310 -2.71 6.61 -1.68
CA VAL A 310 -2.92 5.16 -1.82
C VAL A 310 -3.45 4.75 -3.17
N LYS A 311 -3.13 3.51 -3.55
CA LYS A 311 -3.71 2.80 -4.69
C LYS A 311 -4.00 1.35 -4.34
N PRO A 312 -5.15 0.82 -4.75
CA PRO A 312 -5.45 -0.60 -4.61
C PRO A 312 -4.52 -1.44 -5.49
N ILE A 313 -4.27 -2.67 -5.07
CA ILE A 313 -3.58 -3.67 -5.87
C ILE A 313 -4.64 -4.54 -6.54
N ARG A 314 -4.78 -4.43 -7.86
CA ARG A 314 -5.83 -5.06 -8.69
C ARG A 314 -5.95 -6.58 -8.55
N PHE A 315 -4.92 -7.25 -8.03
CA PHE A 315 -4.92 -8.69 -7.83
C PHE A 315 -5.43 -9.11 -6.45
N PHE A 316 -5.64 -8.14 -5.55
CA PHE A 316 -6.26 -8.38 -4.25
C PHE A 316 -7.78 -8.37 -4.43
N LYS A 317 -8.43 -9.48 -4.07
CA LYS A 317 -9.87 -9.67 -4.34
C LYS A 317 -10.80 -9.22 -3.24
N ALA A 318 -10.29 -9.07 -2.01
CA ALA A 318 -11.10 -8.65 -0.88
C ALA A 318 -11.17 -7.12 -0.81
N ALA A 319 -12.29 -6.58 -0.34
CA ALA A 319 -12.42 -5.13 -0.15
C ALA A 319 -11.53 -4.63 0.98
N CYS A 320 -10.72 -3.60 0.69
CA CYS A 320 -9.92 -2.89 1.68
C CYS A 320 -10.82 -1.93 2.47
N ARG A 321 -11.39 -2.37 3.58
CA ARG A 321 -12.34 -1.56 4.36
C ARG A 321 -11.64 -0.63 5.33
N THR A 322 -12.20 0.55 5.52
CA THR A 322 -11.76 1.48 6.58
C THR A 322 -11.95 0.86 7.96
N GLY A 323 -10.95 1.04 8.83
CA GLY A 323 -10.87 0.43 10.15
C GLY A 323 -10.32 -0.99 10.16
N ALA A 324 -10.16 -1.64 9.01
CA ALA A 324 -9.49 -2.92 8.92
C ALA A 324 -7.99 -2.79 9.19
N LYS A 325 -7.41 -3.82 9.80
CA LYS A 325 -5.98 -3.91 10.09
C LYS A 325 -5.23 -4.55 8.94
N PHE A 326 -4.08 -3.99 8.61
CA PHE A 326 -3.18 -4.46 7.58
C PHE A 326 -1.76 -4.57 8.12
N HIS A 327 -0.98 -5.47 7.57
CA HIS A 327 0.46 -5.47 7.73
C HIS A 327 1.06 -4.38 6.84
N VAL A 328 1.56 -3.31 7.45
CA VAL A 328 2.17 -2.17 6.78
C VAL A 328 3.67 -2.36 6.74
N THR A 329 4.22 -2.55 5.55
CA THR A 329 5.66 -2.73 5.33
C THR A 329 6.27 -1.44 4.78
N VAL A 330 7.22 -0.88 5.52
CA VAL A 330 8.02 0.29 5.15
C VAL A 330 9.50 -0.09 5.30
N GLY A 331 10.27 -0.03 4.23
CA GLY A 331 11.65 -0.55 4.24
C GLY A 331 11.68 -2.03 4.63
N HIS A 332 12.46 -2.35 5.65
CA HIS A 332 12.57 -3.69 6.22
C HIS A 332 11.60 -3.95 7.38
N THR A 333 10.89 -2.92 7.84
CA THR A 333 10.01 -3.01 9.02
C THR A 333 8.57 -3.26 8.60
N THR A 334 7.91 -4.21 9.25
CA THR A 334 6.48 -4.50 9.07
C THR A 334 5.78 -4.44 10.41
N VAL A 335 4.75 -3.62 10.50
CA VAL A 335 3.90 -3.46 11.69
C VAL A 335 2.43 -3.57 11.33
N MET A 336 1.59 -3.86 12.31
CA MET A 336 0.14 -3.79 12.14
C MET A 336 -0.32 -2.34 12.17
N GLY A 337 -1.29 -2.00 11.33
CA GLY A 337 -1.89 -0.66 11.32
C GLY A 337 -3.31 -0.68 10.77
N ALA A 338 -4.13 0.24 11.24
CA ALA A 338 -5.48 0.46 10.73
C ALA A 338 -5.49 1.59 9.70
N ALA A 339 -6.25 1.41 8.61
CA ALA A 339 -6.38 2.40 7.55
C ALA A 339 -7.76 3.08 7.59
N THR A 340 -7.79 4.40 7.41
CA THR A 340 -9.02 5.17 7.16
C THR A 340 -8.91 5.80 5.78
N PHE A 341 -9.76 5.37 4.85
CA PHE A 341 -9.73 5.83 3.45
C PHE A 341 -10.63 7.04 3.22
N PHE A 342 -10.21 7.93 2.32
CA PHE A 342 -10.96 9.11 1.91
C PHE A 342 -10.46 9.64 0.56
N ALA A 343 -11.32 10.39 -0.14
CA ALA A 343 -11.00 11.01 -1.42
C ALA A 343 -11.58 12.43 -1.50
N LYS A 344 -11.12 13.22 -2.46
CA LYS A 344 -11.75 14.50 -2.77
C LYS A 344 -13.19 14.25 -3.22
N GLN A 345 -14.12 15.10 -2.82
CA GLN A 345 -15.51 14.97 -3.29
C GLN A 345 -15.55 15.30 -4.78
N SER A 346 -15.84 14.30 -5.62
CA SER A 346 -16.15 14.54 -7.02
C SER A 346 -17.50 15.24 -7.13
N ALA A 347 -17.66 16.13 -8.10
CA ALA A 347 -18.98 16.58 -8.51
C ALA A 347 -19.77 15.33 -8.93
N ALA A 348 -21.00 15.19 -8.41
CA ALA A 348 -21.83 13.98 -8.46
C ALA A 348 -21.63 13.11 -9.71
N PRO A 349 -21.55 11.77 -9.57
CA PRO A 349 -21.49 10.89 -10.71
C PRO A 349 -22.72 11.14 -11.59
N ALA A 350 -22.51 11.29 -12.90
CA ALA A 350 -23.58 11.21 -13.86
C ALA A 350 -24.29 9.87 -13.61
N ALA A 351 -25.62 9.90 -13.52
CA ALA A 351 -26.44 8.72 -13.31
C ALA A 351 -26.01 7.64 -14.32
N ASP A 352 -25.64 6.46 -13.83
CA ASP A 352 -25.39 5.30 -14.66
C ASP A 352 -26.67 5.05 -15.46
N ASP A 353 -26.57 5.22 -16.78
CA ASP A 353 -27.56 4.76 -17.74
C ASP A 353 -27.39 3.23 -17.79
N ASP A 354 -28.29 2.53 -17.12
CA ASP A 354 -28.35 1.06 -17.04
C ASP A 354 -28.95 0.55 -18.37
N GLY A 355 -28.14 0.63 -19.43
CA GLY A 355 -28.45 0.25 -20.80
C GLY A 355 -27.62 -0.94 -21.28
N GLY A 356 -28.24 -2.09 -21.26
CA GLY A 356 -27.93 -3.41 -21.72
C GLY A 356 -26.83 -3.64 -22.77
N GLY A 357 -26.12 -4.77 -22.62
CA GLY A 357 -25.33 -5.45 -23.65
C GLY A 357 -23.89 -4.95 -23.74
N ALA A 358 -23.03 -5.42 -22.86
CA ALA A 358 -21.59 -5.12 -22.96
C ALA A 358 -21.00 -5.82 -24.20
N ASP A 359 -20.81 -5.07 -25.26
CA ASP A 359 -20.03 -5.42 -26.44
C ASP A 359 -18.56 -5.72 -26.01
N ASP A 360 -17.86 -6.60 -26.69
CA ASP A 360 -16.47 -6.96 -26.36
C ASP A 360 -15.52 -5.75 -26.42
N ASP A 361 -15.85 -4.75 -27.24
CA ASP A 361 -15.14 -3.47 -27.30
C ASP A 361 -15.30 -2.64 -26.02
N ALA A 362 -16.47 -2.66 -25.37
CA ALA A 362 -16.70 -1.98 -24.10
C ALA A 362 -15.91 -2.64 -22.95
N LYS A 363 -15.79 -3.97 -22.95
CA LYS A 363 -14.95 -4.71 -21.98
C LYS A 363 -13.47 -4.41 -22.17
N ALA A 364 -13.00 -4.34 -23.43
CA ALA A 364 -11.64 -3.98 -23.75
C ALA A 364 -11.32 -2.52 -23.35
N ALA A 365 -12.23 -1.58 -23.57
CA ALA A 365 -12.11 -0.19 -23.16
C ALA A 365 -12.05 -0.05 -21.62
N ALA A 366 -12.90 -0.79 -20.89
CA ALA A 366 -12.88 -0.82 -19.41
C ALA A 366 -11.57 -1.40 -18.86
N ALA A 367 -11.06 -2.48 -19.47
CA ALA A 367 -9.78 -3.07 -19.08
C ALA A 367 -8.60 -2.10 -19.32
N LEU A 368 -8.61 -1.39 -20.46
CA LEU A 368 -7.59 -0.37 -20.78
C LEU A 368 -7.66 0.82 -19.82
N ARG A 369 -8.88 1.26 -19.45
CA ARG A 369 -9.11 2.31 -18.46
C ARG A 369 -8.53 1.91 -17.10
N LYS A 370 -8.84 0.70 -16.60
CA LYS A 370 -8.27 0.15 -15.35
C LYS A 370 -6.75 0.08 -15.40
N LEU A 371 -6.17 -0.29 -16.53
CA LEU A 371 -4.72 -0.33 -16.69
C LEU A 371 -4.10 1.07 -16.61
N LYS A 372 -4.71 2.06 -17.27
CA LYS A 372 -4.27 3.48 -17.20
C LYS A 372 -4.36 4.03 -15.78
N LEU A 373 -5.44 3.74 -15.05
CA LEU A 373 -5.63 4.14 -13.66
C LEU A 373 -4.55 3.50 -12.75
N ALA A 374 -4.26 2.22 -12.94
CA ALA A 374 -3.21 1.53 -12.19
C ALA A 374 -1.81 2.12 -12.45
N GLN A 375 -1.54 2.63 -13.66
CA GLN A 375 -0.25 3.22 -14.05
C GLN A 375 -0.12 4.71 -13.68
N ARG A 376 -1.21 5.39 -13.29
CA ARG A 376 -1.16 6.80 -12.88
C ARG A 376 -0.16 6.98 -11.73
N ALA A 377 0.61 8.06 -11.73
CA ALA A 377 1.50 8.38 -10.62
C ALA A 377 0.70 8.64 -9.33
N LEU A 378 1.26 8.29 -8.18
CA LEU A 378 0.69 8.67 -6.88
C LEU A 378 0.84 10.18 -6.68
N PRO A 379 -0.17 10.86 -6.09
CA PRO A 379 -0.03 12.26 -5.75
C PRO A 379 1.06 12.47 -4.70
N THR A 380 1.82 13.55 -4.85
CA THR A 380 2.91 13.93 -3.95
C THR A 380 2.54 15.10 -3.04
N VAL A 381 1.45 15.79 -3.35
CA VAL A 381 0.97 16.97 -2.62
C VAL A 381 -0.43 16.71 -2.11
N PHE A 382 -0.64 17.00 -0.83
CA PHE A 382 -1.93 16.91 -0.16
C PHE A 382 -2.40 18.29 0.28
N ASP A 383 -3.63 18.66 -0.06
CA ASP A 383 -4.24 19.92 0.35
C ASP A 383 -4.96 19.74 1.70
N ALA A 384 -4.32 20.16 2.78
CA ALA A 384 -4.89 20.05 4.14
C ALA A 384 -6.10 20.97 4.39
N ALA A 385 -6.32 21.99 3.54
CA ALA A 385 -7.45 22.92 3.66
C ALA A 385 -8.72 22.42 2.96
N ALA A 386 -8.58 21.48 2.02
CA ALA A 386 -9.70 20.92 1.29
C ALA A 386 -10.58 19.99 2.16
N GLU A 387 -11.82 19.82 1.74
CA GLU A 387 -12.74 18.84 2.31
C GLU A 387 -12.65 17.51 1.56
N TYR A 388 -12.65 16.43 2.34
CA TYR A 388 -12.54 15.06 1.81
C TYR A 388 -13.71 14.21 2.29
N LEU A 389 -14.24 13.42 1.37
CA LEU A 389 -15.28 12.45 1.66
C LEU A 389 -14.64 11.16 2.19
N TYR A 390 -15.08 10.74 3.36
CA TYR A 390 -14.72 9.44 3.93
C TYR A 390 -15.25 8.31 3.05
N GLN A 391 -14.42 7.28 2.86
CA GLN A 391 -14.75 6.06 2.13
C GLN A 391 -14.85 4.87 3.09
N GLU A 392 -15.91 4.07 2.97
CA GLU A 392 -16.06 2.82 3.74
C GLU A 392 -15.07 1.75 3.29
N ALA A 393 -14.62 1.82 2.04
CA ALA A 393 -13.58 0.97 1.47
C ALA A 393 -12.79 1.75 0.41
N LEU A 394 -11.56 1.30 0.15
CA LEU A 394 -10.76 1.78 -0.98
C LEU A 394 -11.45 1.36 -2.28
N ASP A 395 -11.57 2.27 -3.22
CA ASP A 395 -12.25 2.05 -4.50
C ASP A 395 -11.22 1.64 -5.58
N ASP A 396 -11.44 0.47 -6.19
CA ASP A 396 -10.56 -0.09 -7.22
C ASP A 396 -10.69 0.64 -8.58
N ASP A 397 -11.82 1.32 -8.82
CA ASP A 397 -12.15 1.99 -10.07
C ASP A 397 -12.15 3.53 -9.95
N ALA A 398 -11.70 4.07 -8.82
CA ALA A 398 -11.70 5.51 -8.58
C ALA A 398 -10.82 6.27 -9.58
N GLU A 399 -11.41 7.26 -10.24
CA GLU A 399 -10.67 8.24 -11.07
C GLU A 399 -10.00 9.31 -10.23
N GLU A 400 -10.54 9.59 -9.06
CA GLU A 400 -10.03 10.56 -8.11
C GLU A 400 -8.84 10.02 -7.32
N GLU A 401 -8.03 10.94 -6.80
CA GLU A 401 -6.94 10.60 -5.90
C GLU A 401 -7.47 10.11 -4.56
N GLN A 402 -7.02 8.94 -4.15
CA GLN A 402 -7.39 8.34 -2.89
C GLN A 402 -6.27 8.45 -1.86
N TRP A 403 -6.68 8.63 -0.63
CA TRP A 403 -5.81 8.87 0.50
C TRP A 403 -6.15 7.94 1.67
N ALA A 404 -5.20 7.71 2.54
CA ALA A 404 -5.41 7.00 3.80
C ALA A 404 -4.72 7.70 4.96
N ILE A 405 -5.37 7.70 6.11
CA ILE A 405 -4.69 7.85 7.40
C ILE A 405 -4.35 6.45 7.89
N LEU A 406 -3.06 6.19 8.09
CA LEU A 406 -2.59 4.96 8.72
C LEU A 406 -2.28 5.23 10.18
N GLN A 407 -2.88 4.45 11.08
CA GLN A 407 -2.60 4.43 12.51
C GLN A 407 -1.87 3.12 12.81
N LEU A 408 -0.58 3.21 13.07
CA LEU A 408 0.30 2.07 13.30
C LEU A 408 0.27 1.67 14.77
N GLU A 409 0.24 0.36 15.07
CA GLU A 409 0.28 -0.14 16.44
C GLU A 409 1.65 0.10 17.11
N GLN A 410 2.71 0.08 16.30
CA GLN A 410 4.07 0.42 16.73
C GLN A 410 4.66 1.49 15.81
N PRO A 411 5.47 2.42 16.34
CA PRO A 411 6.10 3.43 15.51
C PRO A 411 7.14 2.79 14.58
N VAL A 412 7.23 3.32 13.35
CA VAL A 412 8.20 2.89 12.33
C VAL A 412 9.14 4.03 12.01
N ALA A 413 10.43 3.73 11.97
CA ALA A 413 11.44 4.67 11.50
C ALA A 413 11.36 4.79 9.97
N CYS A 414 11.09 5.98 9.44
CA CYS A 414 11.13 6.22 8.00
C CYS A 414 11.43 7.68 7.66
N ALA A 415 12.10 7.87 6.52
CA ALA A 415 12.26 9.19 5.91
C ALA A 415 11.06 9.42 4.97
N THR A 416 10.26 10.44 5.23
CA THR A 416 9.13 10.78 4.37
C THR A 416 9.54 11.82 3.32
N PRO A 417 9.07 11.68 2.06
CA PRO A 417 8.16 10.64 1.57
C PRO A 417 8.84 9.29 1.33
N CYS A 418 8.15 8.20 1.63
CA CYS A 418 8.63 6.85 1.36
C CYS A 418 7.51 5.92 0.88
N LYS A 419 7.87 4.86 0.15
CA LYS A 419 6.90 3.85 -0.31
C LYS A 419 6.51 2.91 0.81
N ALA A 420 5.22 2.53 0.86
CA ALA A 420 4.70 1.51 1.76
C ALA A 420 3.81 0.52 1.00
N ILE A 421 3.84 -0.73 1.41
CA ILE A 421 2.97 -1.80 0.90
C ILE A 421 2.18 -2.36 2.07
N CYS A 422 0.85 -2.37 1.90
CA CYS A 422 -0.08 -2.90 2.88
C CYS A 422 -0.60 -4.26 2.43
N SER A 423 -0.56 -5.24 3.33
CA SER A 423 -0.80 -6.64 3.03
C SER A 423 -1.72 -7.28 4.06
N HIS A 424 -2.38 -8.37 3.68
CA HIS A 424 -3.19 -9.20 4.55
C HIS A 424 -2.58 -10.60 4.60
N PHE A 425 -1.68 -10.85 5.57
CA PHE A 425 -0.93 -12.10 5.65
C PHE A 425 -1.65 -13.21 6.43
N ASP A 426 -2.78 -12.89 7.07
CA ASP A 426 -3.58 -13.87 7.84
C ASP A 426 -4.39 -14.83 6.94
N THR A 427 -4.42 -14.56 5.62
CA THR A 427 -4.97 -15.48 4.63
C THR A 427 -4.00 -16.63 4.38
N ASP A 428 -4.54 -17.84 4.28
CA ASP A 428 -3.74 -19.04 4.02
C ASP A 428 -2.85 -18.85 2.79
N ALA A 429 -1.54 -19.03 2.98
CA ALA A 429 -0.53 -18.87 1.94
C ALA A 429 -0.70 -19.85 0.75
N ASN A 430 -1.51 -20.90 0.94
CA ASN A 430 -1.83 -21.90 -0.07
C ASN A 430 -3.03 -21.51 -0.96
N LEU A 431 -3.80 -20.48 -0.58
CA LEU A 431 -4.82 -19.92 -1.46
C LEU A 431 -4.13 -19.18 -2.62
N ASN A 432 -4.54 -19.49 -3.85
CA ASN A 432 -4.06 -18.84 -5.08
C ASN A 432 -4.56 -17.38 -5.19
N ALA A 433 -4.39 -16.59 -4.12
CA ALA A 433 -4.81 -15.21 -4.01
C ALA A 433 -3.64 -14.29 -3.65
N CYS A 434 -3.58 -13.12 -4.25
CA CYS A 434 -2.61 -12.09 -3.91
C CYS A 434 -2.90 -11.57 -2.50
N ARG A 435 -1.88 -11.52 -1.64
CA ARG A 435 -1.98 -11.03 -0.26
C ARG A 435 -1.63 -9.56 -0.12
N LEU A 436 -1.11 -8.95 -1.17
CA LEU A 436 -0.81 -7.51 -1.22
C LEU A 436 -2.11 -6.77 -1.51
N ALA A 437 -2.56 -5.92 -0.58
CA ALA A 437 -3.88 -5.30 -0.62
C ALA A 437 -3.86 -3.94 -1.34
N PHE A 438 -3.01 -3.03 -0.90
CA PHE A 438 -2.81 -1.72 -1.50
C PHE A 438 -1.39 -1.23 -1.23
N HIS A 439 -0.98 -0.23 -1.96
CA HIS A 439 0.33 0.40 -1.78
C HIS A 439 0.21 1.91 -1.89
N GLY A 440 1.27 2.62 -1.52
CA GLY A 440 1.26 4.05 -1.70
C GLY A 440 2.54 4.73 -1.25
N SER A 441 2.46 6.06 -1.12
CA SER A 441 3.52 6.91 -0.61
C SER A 441 3.10 7.50 0.74
N LEU A 442 3.84 7.19 1.80
CA LEU A 442 3.75 7.90 3.07
C LEU A 442 4.31 9.30 2.86
N LEU A 443 3.49 10.33 3.01
CA LEU A 443 3.90 11.70 2.72
C LEU A 443 4.44 12.41 3.95
N ARG A 444 3.78 12.24 5.09
CA ARG A 444 4.18 12.87 6.35
C ARG A 444 3.56 12.19 7.58
N SER A 445 4.22 12.35 8.71
CA SER A 445 3.64 12.06 10.03
C SER A 445 2.56 13.10 10.36
N LEU A 446 1.60 12.69 11.17
CA LEU A 446 0.52 13.56 11.68
C LEU A 446 0.52 13.54 13.20
N SER A 447 0.52 14.73 13.80
CA SER A 447 0.23 14.89 15.23
C SER A 447 -1.28 14.71 15.50
N PRO A 448 -1.70 14.47 16.75
CA PRO A 448 -3.12 14.39 17.10
C PRO A 448 -3.91 15.68 16.75
N GLU A 449 -3.25 16.85 16.83
CA GLU A 449 -3.84 18.14 16.49
C GLU A 449 -4.03 18.28 14.99
N GLU A 450 -3.01 17.93 14.20
CA GLU A 450 -3.09 17.92 12.73
C GLU A 450 -4.16 16.95 12.24
N LEU A 451 -4.27 15.76 12.86
CA LEU A 451 -5.30 14.78 12.51
C LEU A 451 -6.71 15.33 12.72
N LYS A 452 -6.95 16.04 13.85
CA LYS A 452 -8.24 16.70 14.13
C LYS A 452 -8.53 17.84 13.16
N ALA A 453 -7.49 18.54 12.68
CA ALA A 453 -7.63 19.64 11.75
C ALA A 453 -8.03 19.19 10.33
N LEU A 454 -7.80 17.91 9.97
CA LEU A 454 -8.20 17.38 8.66
C LEU A 454 -9.72 17.38 8.49
N ARG A 455 -10.16 17.94 7.37
CA ARG A 455 -11.60 18.09 7.07
C ARG A 455 -12.15 16.86 6.34
N ILE A 456 -12.03 15.68 6.99
CA ILE A 456 -12.57 14.41 6.47
C ILE A 456 -13.94 14.18 7.09
N PHE A 457 -14.99 14.10 6.28
CA PHE A 457 -16.37 14.01 6.74
C PHE A 457 -17.13 12.82 6.11
N LYS A 458 -18.18 12.39 6.78
CA LYS A 458 -19.21 11.48 6.28
C LYS A 458 -20.50 12.24 6.05
N HIS A 459 -21.19 11.95 4.95
CA HIS A 459 -22.58 12.33 4.81
C HIS A 459 -23.43 11.46 5.73
N LYS A 460 -24.23 12.08 6.57
CA LYS A 460 -25.24 11.43 7.39
C LYS A 460 -26.60 12.01 7.03
N SER A 461 -27.57 11.11 6.85
CA SER A 461 -28.96 11.49 6.75
C SER A 461 -29.76 10.84 7.86
N LYS A 462 -30.72 11.55 8.38
CA LYS A 462 -31.78 11.01 9.23
C LYS A 462 -33.07 11.15 8.45
N GLU A 463 -33.79 10.04 8.32
CA GLU A 463 -35.06 9.99 7.59
C GLU A 463 -36.23 9.91 8.56
N GLY A 464 -37.32 10.57 8.20
CA GLY A 464 -38.58 10.51 8.89
C GLY A 464 -39.76 10.36 7.93
N GLN A 465 -40.81 9.72 8.37
CA GLN A 465 -42.08 9.64 7.62
C GLN A 465 -43.11 10.63 8.17
N VAL A 466 -43.86 11.23 7.24
CA VAL A 466 -45.05 12.04 7.55
C VAL A 466 -46.24 11.09 7.60
N GLU A 467 -46.88 10.96 8.76
CA GLU A 467 -48.15 10.26 8.88
C GLU A 467 -49.29 11.15 8.44
N THR A 468 -50.06 10.69 7.48
CA THR A 468 -51.31 11.34 7.10
C THR A 468 -52.38 10.99 8.15
N TYR A 469 -52.95 12.02 8.79
CA TYR A 469 -54.15 11.87 9.59
C TYR A 469 -55.33 11.48 8.68
N PRO A 470 -56.16 10.49 9.08
CA PRO A 470 -57.43 10.29 8.40
C PRO A 470 -58.34 11.52 8.67
N PRO A 471 -59.21 11.91 7.74
CA PRO A 471 -60.17 12.99 7.96
C PRO A 471 -60.99 12.68 9.21
N PRO A 472 -61.45 13.70 9.98
CA PRO A 472 -62.28 13.47 11.16
C PRO A 472 -63.48 12.61 10.80
N SER A 473 -63.62 11.49 11.47
CA SER A 473 -64.74 10.58 11.29
C SER A 473 -66.05 11.31 11.69
N PRO A 474 -67.16 11.09 10.94
CA PRO A 474 -68.44 11.58 11.36
C PRO A 474 -68.82 10.97 12.74
N PRO A 475 -69.65 11.67 13.55
CA PRO A 475 -69.98 11.22 14.89
C PRO A 475 -70.67 9.86 14.87
N PRO A 476 -70.41 8.99 15.85
CA PRO A 476 -70.88 7.63 15.87
C PRO A 476 -72.39 7.53 16.15
N PRO A 477 -73.12 6.57 15.52
CA PRO A 477 -74.44 6.22 15.97
C PRO A 477 -74.35 5.47 17.33
N PRO A 478 -75.45 5.46 18.14
CA PRO A 478 -75.41 4.93 19.50
C PRO A 478 -75.20 3.43 19.57
N THR A 479 -74.46 2.99 20.55
CA THR A 479 -73.98 1.65 20.90
C THR A 479 -75.09 0.63 21.18
N PRO A 480 -74.79 -0.63 20.92
CA PRO A 480 -75.08 -1.72 21.89
C PRO A 480 -73.82 -2.42 22.36
N ALA A 481 -73.95 -2.96 23.59
CA ALA A 481 -72.90 -3.47 24.44
C ALA A 481 -72.31 -4.85 24.03
N PRO A 482 -71.29 -5.39 24.75
CA PRO A 482 -70.14 -6.14 24.24
C PRO A 482 -70.29 -7.66 24.30
N PRO A 483 -69.35 -8.41 23.70
CA PRO A 483 -68.55 -9.36 24.45
C PRO A 483 -67.07 -9.48 24.06
N THR A 484 -66.28 -9.71 25.05
CA THR A 484 -64.99 -10.36 25.36
C THR A 484 -64.41 -11.34 24.30
N PRO A 485 -63.17 -11.85 24.50
CA PRO A 485 -61.88 -11.25 24.77
C PRO A 485 -60.76 -11.63 23.73
N THR A 486 -59.65 -10.98 23.87
CA THR A 486 -58.31 -11.10 23.27
C THR A 486 -57.85 -12.48 22.71
N PRO A 487 -56.91 -12.45 21.74
CA PRO A 487 -55.60 -12.98 22.05
C PRO A 487 -54.38 -12.17 21.56
N ALA A 488 -53.36 -12.23 22.44
CA ALA A 488 -51.94 -12.28 22.24
C ALA A 488 -51.24 -11.29 21.26
N THR A 489 -50.53 -10.37 21.86
CA THR A 489 -49.45 -9.53 21.32
C THR A 489 -48.30 -10.36 20.79
N PRO A 490 -47.75 -10.09 19.61
CA PRO A 490 -46.45 -10.56 19.24
C PRO A 490 -45.36 -9.64 19.84
N PRO A 491 -44.23 -10.22 20.26
CA PRO A 491 -43.15 -9.46 20.89
C PRO A 491 -42.24 -8.85 19.81
N TYR A 492 -41.85 -7.64 20.06
CA TYR A 492 -40.84 -6.75 19.51
C TYR A 492 -41.40 -5.49 18.81
N PRO A 493 -41.22 -4.33 19.42
CA PRO A 493 -41.52 -3.07 18.77
C PRO A 493 -40.39 -2.72 17.79
N PHE A 494 -40.74 -2.50 16.54
CA PHE A 494 -39.89 -1.80 15.58
C PHE A 494 -39.56 -0.41 16.14
N PRO A 495 -38.33 0.14 15.89
CA PRO A 495 -38.02 1.49 16.33
C PRO A 495 -38.98 2.48 15.68
N PRO A 496 -39.46 3.48 16.43
CA PRO A 496 -40.45 4.43 15.95
C PRO A 496 -39.86 5.24 14.78
N THR A 497 -40.58 5.26 13.68
CA THR A 497 -40.29 6.09 12.51
C THR A 497 -40.58 7.58 12.80
N PRO A 498 -39.72 8.50 12.35
CA PRO A 498 -39.95 9.94 12.56
C PRO A 498 -41.18 10.44 11.76
N GLN A 499 -42.01 11.26 12.36
CA GLN A 499 -43.28 11.68 11.78
C GLN A 499 -43.53 13.19 11.97
N VAL A 500 -44.16 13.83 10.96
CA VAL A 500 -44.81 15.14 11.14
C VAL A 500 -46.08 14.91 11.95
N GLU A 501 -46.21 15.55 13.08
CA GLU A 501 -47.35 15.33 13.95
C GLU A 501 -48.53 16.25 13.60
N ARG A 502 -48.24 17.49 13.20
CA ARG A 502 -49.28 18.45 12.88
C ARG A 502 -48.71 19.66 12.13
N VAL A 503 -49.49 20.20 11.18
CA VAL A 503 -49.29 21.54 10.62
C VAL A 503 -49.76 22.55 11.68
N HIS A 504 -48.87 23.43 12.12
CA HIS A 504 -49.19 24.41 13.16
C HIS A 504 -49.77 25.70 12.57
N ASP A 505 -49.19 26.14 11.45
CA ASP A 505 -49.62 27.28 10.65
C ASP A 505 -49.16 27.08 9.19
N SER A 506 -49.32 28.10 8.33
CA SER A 506 -48.96 28.01 6.89
C SER A 506 -47.50 27.76 6.60
N GLN A 507 -46.62 27.93 7.60
CA GLN A 507 -45.16 27.84 7.45
C GLN A 507 -44.51 26.84 8.42
N THR A 508 -45.24 26.32 9.40
CA THR A 508 -44.68 25.58 10.54
C THR A 508 -45.21 24.16 10.62
N LEU A 509 -44.26 23.19 10.68
CA LEU A 509 -44.56 21.79 10.98
C LEU A 509 -44.05 21.40 12.36
N ILE A 510 -44.87 20.64 13.09
CA ILE A 510 -44.44 19.97 14.32
C ILE A 510 -44.08 18.54 13.96
N CYS A 511 -42.81 18.18 14.23
CA CYS A 511 -42.23 16.90 13.88
C CYS A 511 -41.83 16.12 15.13
N LYS A 512 -41.86 14.79 15.05
CA LYS A 512 -41.41 13.87 16.11
C LYS A 512 -40.55 12.74 15.51
N ASN A 513 -39.87 12.03 16.40
CA ASN A 513 -39.12 10.78 16.05
C ASN A 513 -37.90 10.94 15.11
N LEU A 514 -37.47 12.17 14.78
CA LEU A 514 -36.20 12.37 14.03
C LEU A 514 -34.98 12.09 14.93
N PHE A 515 -35.15 12.20 16.25
CA PHE A 515 -34.10 12.03 17.25
C PHE A 515 -34.47 10.93 18.25
N LYS A 516 -33.43 10.24 18.77
CA LYS A 516 -33.66 9.24 19.84
C LYS A 516 -34.17 9.92 21.12
N PRO A 517 -35.00 9.24 21.92
CA PRO A 517 -35.41 9.75 23.23
C PRO A 517 -34.20 10.11 24.09
N GLY A 518 -34.24 11.27 24.76
CA GLY A 518 -33.14 11.78 25.60
C GLY A 518 -32.04 12.54 24.84
N THR A 519 -32.18 12.72 23.52
CA THR A 519 -31.25 13.58 22.75
C THR A 519 -31.52 15.05 23.08
N ASP A 520 -30.47 15.84 23.40
CA ASP A 520 -30.58 17.29 23.54
C ASP A 520 -30.88 17.91 22.18
N MET A 521 -32.12 18.37 22.03
CA MET A 521 -32.64 18.90 20.76
C MET A 521 -32.12 20.30 20.44
N ASN A 522 -31.60 21.03 21.46
CA ASN A 522 -31.01 22.34 21.24
C ASN A 522 -29.78 22.31 20.32
N LEU A 523 -29.09 21.16 20.28
CA LEU A 523 -27.96 20.94 19.38
C LEU A 523 -28.36 20.94 17.90
N PHE A 524 -29.64 20.83 17.58
CA PHE A 524 -30.15 20.73 16.23
C PHE A 524 -30.91 22.00 15.78
N THR A 525 -30.99 23.01 16.62
CA THR A 525 -31.60 24.30 16.28
C THR A 525 -30.86 24.96 15.14
N ASN A 526 -31.58 25.56 14.21
CA ASN A 526 -31.13 26.19 12.96
C ASN A 526 -30.61 25.23 11.88
N LEU A 527 -30.65 23.90 12.09
CA LEU A 527 -30.31 22.94 11.00
C LEU A 527 -31.42 22.91 9.94
N GLU A 528 -31.01 22.84 8.69
CA GLU A 528 -31.90 22.69 7.55
C GLU A 528 -32.47 21.27 7.46
N VAL A 529 -33.75 21.17 7.18
CA VAL A 529 -34.48 19.93 6.89
C VAL A 529 -35.14 20.04 5.53
N GLU A 530 -35.27 18.91 4.86
CA GLU A 530 -35.86 18.81 3.52
C GLU A 530 -37.08 17.90 3.58
N LEU A 531 -38.22 18.37 3.06
CA LEU A 531 -39.47 17.64 3.03
C LEU A 531 -39.60 16.88 1.69
N GLY A 532 -39.47 15.54 1.73
CA GLY A 532 -39.37 14.72 0.51
C GLY A 532 -37.96 14.71 -0.09
N GLU A 533 -37.73 13.87 -1.10
CA GLU A 533 -36.48 13.89 -1.87
C GLU A 533 -36.49 15.08 -2.83
N ARG A 534 -35.69 16.12 -2.56
CA ARG A 534 -35.61 17.38 -3.30
C ARG A 534 -36.84 18.29 -3.15
N GLY A 535 -37.57 18.18 -2.03
CA GLY A 535 -38.71 19.03 -1.72
C GLY A 535 -38.33 20.35 -1.04
N PRO A 536 -39.35 21.08 -0.49
CA PRO A 536 -39.11 22.34 0.17
C PRO A 536 -38.18 22.19 1.37
N ARG A 537 -37.32 23.21 1.57
CA ARG A 537 -36.36 23.27 2.69
C ARG A 537 -36.92 24.14 3.80
N GLY A 538 -36.74 23.66 5.01
CA GLY A 538 -37.10 24.38 6.24
C GLY A 538 -35.98 24.32 7.25
N ARG A 539 -36.14 24.98 8.38
CA ARG A 539 -35.18 24.99 9.49
C ARG A 539 -35.82 24.53 10.79
N ILE A 540 -35.07 23.85 11.61
CA ILE A 540 -35.45 23.49 12.97
C ILE A 540 -35.38 24.77 13.81
N GLU A 541 -36.52 25.29 14.28
CA GLU A 541 -36.60 26.49 15.10
C GLU A 541 -36.28 26.18 16.56
N GLY A 542 -36.71 25.03 17.06
CA GLY A 542 -36.47 24.65 18.46
C GLY A 542 -37.29 23.44 18.90
N THR A 543 -37.25 23.20 20.22
CA THR A 543 -37.97 22.10 20.84
C THR A 543 -39.46 22.44 21.03
N PHE A 544 -40.31 21.43 20.87
CA PHE A 544 -41.74 21.52 21.19
C PHE A 544 -42.12 20.34 22.11
N GLY A 545 -42.10 20.58 23.43
CA GLY A 545 -42.27 19.52 24.40
C GLY A 545 -41.04 18.59 24.56
N LYS A 546 -41.24 17.39 25.15
CA LYS A 546 -40.12 16.50 25.53
C LYS A 546 -39.48 15.71 24.36
N SER A 547 -40.22 15.53 23.23
CA SER A 547 -39.76 14.65 22.12
C SER A 547 -40.10 15.19 20.75
N LYS A 548 -40.61 16.43 20.66
CA LYS A 548 -41.07 17.07 19.44
C LYS A 548 -40.22 18.29 19.13
N PHE A 549 -40.19 18.67 17.84
CA PHE A 549 -39.48 19.86 17.39
C PHE A 549 -40.30 20.59 16.32
N LYS A 550 -40.05 21.88 16.23
CA LYS A 550 -40.72 22.79 15.32
C LYS A 550 -39.83 23.09 14.14
N CYS A 551 -40.33 22.89 12.93
CA CYS A 551 -39.65 23.23 11.67
C CYS A 551 -40.40 24.34 10.96
N VAL A 552 -39.70 25.38 10.54
CA VAL A 552 -40.24 26.52 9.79
C VAL A 552 -39.75 26.44 8.35
N PHE A 553 -40.68 26.56 7.41
CA PHE A 553 -40.45 26.52 5.98
C PHE A 553 -40.70 27.90 5.35
N SER A 554 -40.07 28.19 4.20
CA SER A 554 -40.27 29.47 3.49
C SER A 554 -41.66 29.55 2.83
N ASP A 555 -42.14 30.76 2.60
CA ASP A 555 -43.51 31.07 2.14
C ASP A 555 -43.89 30.56 0.72
N ASN A 556 -42.93 30.14 -0.08
CA ASN A 556 -43.15 29.79 -1.51
C ASN A 556 -43.23 28.29 -1.78
N ILE A 557 -44.11 27.56 -1.08
CA ILE A 557 -44.33 26.15 -1.38
C ILE A 557 -45.52 25.99 -2.31
N PRO A 558 -45.31 25.49 -3.56
CA PRO A 558 -46.43 25.24 -4.49
C PRO A 558 -47.45 24.27 -3.88
N GLY A 559 -48.70 24.63 -3.82
CA GLY A 559 -49.78 23.82 -3.21
C GLY A 559 -49.88 23.93 -1.68
N GLY A 560 -48.98 24.68 -1.03
CA GLY A 560 -48.97 24.89 0.41
C GLY A 560 -48.28 23.79 1.21
N LEU A 561 -47.78 24.12 2.39
CA LEU A 561 -46.99 23.23 3.28
C LEU A 561 -47.82 22.00 3.72
N ALA A 562 -49.13 22.16 3.94
CA ALA A 562 -50.00 21.06 4.37
C ALA A 562 -50.14 19.95 3.28
N GLU A 563 -50.21 20.32 2.02
CA GLU A 563 -50.27 19.37 0.91
C GLU A 563 -48.94 18.71 0.67
N ALA A 564 -47.84 19.48 0.71
CA ALA A 564 -46.47 18.95 0.57
C ALA A 564 -46.08 17.99 1.72
N ALA A 565 -46.68 18.20 2.91
CA ALA A 565 -46.39 17.38 4.11
C ALA A 565 -47.15 16.04 4.11
N LYS A 566 -48.18 15.86 3.29
CA LYS A 566 -48.99 14.63 3.27
C LYS A 566 -48.13 13.43 2.76
N GLY A 567 -47.86 12.49 3.67
CA GLY A 567 -47.11 11.27 3.32
C GLY A 567 -45.63 11.49 2.97
N ALA A 568 -45.12 12.71 3.11
CA ALA A 568 -43.73 13.01 2.81
C ALA A 568 -42.78 12.60 3.95
N LYS A 569 -41.58 12.18 3.60
CA LYS A 569 -40.49 11.93 4.55
C LYS A 569 -39.76 13.25 4.84
N LEU A 570 -39.33 13.46 6.06
CA LEU A 570 -38.48 14.58 6.45
C LEU A 570 -37.03 14.12 6.51
N TYR A 571 -36.14 14.80 5.80
CA TYR A 571 -34.73 14.50 5.76
C TYR A 571 -33.89 15.56 6.47
N LEU A 572 -33.05 15.14 7.40
CA LEU A 572 -32.00 15.96 7.99
C LEU A 572 -30.65 15.46 7.48
N ARG A 573 -30.05 16.20 6.55
CA ARG A 573 -28.74 15.87 5.98
C ARG A 573 -27.66 16.75 6.58
N TYR A 574 -26.52 16.16 6.98
CA TYR A 574 -25.42 16.89 7.57
C TYR A 574 -24.08 16.19 7.33
N LYS A 575 -23.00 16.96 7.42
CA LYS A 575 -21.63 16.45 7.44
C LYS A 575 -21.23 16.13 8.88
N ARG A 576 -20.66 14.94 9.11
CA ARG A 576 -20.02 14.58 10.37
C ARG A 576 -18.54 14.40 10.14
N PHE A 577 -17.71 15.24 10.75
CA PHE A 577 -16.25 15.09 10.66
C PHE A 577 -15.80 13.86 11.45
N VAL A 578 -14.84 13.11 10.87
CA VAL A 578 -14.43 11.79 11.38
C VAL A 578 -13.51 11.94 12.59
N PHE A 579 -12.57 12.88 12.53
CA PHE A 579 -11.53 13.08 13.55
C PHE A 579 -11.79 14.27 14.47
N ASP A 580 -12.77 15.13 14.17
CA ASP A 580 -13.14 16.27 15.00
C ASP A 580 -14.46 15.99 15.73
N GLU A 581 -14.36 15.61 17.00
CA GLU A 581 -15.54 15.31 17.82
C GLU A 581 -16.37 16.55 18.15
N THR A 582 -15.83 17.74 18.03
CA THR A 582 -16.54 19.00 18.32
C THR A 582 -17.46 19.39 17.17
N LYS A 583 -17.15 19.01 15.93
CA LYS A 583 -17.93 19.27 14.72
C LYS A 583 -18.76 18.06 14.31
N LYS A 584 -19.69 17.65 15.18
CA LYS A 584 -20.50 16.44 14.95
C LYS A 584 -21.58 16.61 13.88
N MET A 585 -22.03 17.84 13.62
CA MET A 585 -23.07 18.14 12.63
C MET A 585 -22.83 19.51 12.02
N VAL A 586 -22.44 19.50 10.76
CA VAL A 586 -22.24 20.73 9.98
C VAL A 586 -23.10 20.62 8.73
N GLN A 587 -23.89 21.65 8.47
CA GLN A 587 -24.60 21.84 7.21
C GLN A 587 -23.91 22.95 6.42
N THR A 588 -23.75 22.71 5.12
CA THR A 588 -23.19 23.71 4.18
C THR A 588 -24.29 24.40 3.46
#